data_14b3c55bfbfe5e2d61ae8bfd87df32cc
#
_entry.id   14b3c55bfbfe5e2d61ae8bfd87df32cc
#
_cell.length_a   1.000
_cell.length_b   1.000
_cell.length_c   1.000
_cell.angle_alpha   90.00
_cell.angle_beta   90.00
_cell.angle_gamma   90.00
#
_symmetry.space_group_name_H-M   'P 1'
#
loop_
_entity.id
_entity.type
_entity.pdbx_description
1 polymer ?
#
loop_
_entity_poly.entity_id
_entity_poly.type
_entity_poly.pdbx_seq_one_letter_code
_entity_poly.pdbx_strand_id
1 'polypeptide(L)'
;LETLFSTGLRVSELIALNRDQIKIKSGSDFLEISVVGKGQKVRTVYFSERALKAIKKYLDKRSDIDPALFINYKPGIEKTGESRRLTAKSIESIVKKYIKISGLPVMATPHTLRHSFATDLMSQGVDLRLVQEFLGHKNIATTQVYTHVTSKQLGDIHRKIHSNRKI
;
A
#
# COMPACT_ATOMS: atom_id res chain seq x y z
N LEU A 1 7.51 -4.21 -0.73
CA LEU A 1 7.80 -3.24 0.33
C LEU A 1 7.35 -1.84 -0.07
N GLU A 2 7.70 -1.38 -1.26
CA GLU A 2 7.33 -0.06 -1.77
C GLU A 2 5.82 0.20 -1.68
N THR A 3 5.01 -0.79 -2.04
CA THR A 3 3.54 -0.71 -1.94
C THR A 3 3.08 -0.45 -0.50
N LEU A 4 3.62 -1.18 0.49
CA LEU A 4 3.25 -0.98 1.90
C LEU A 4 3.62 0.42 2.40
N PHE A 5 4.82 0.88 2.05
CA PHE A 5 5.32 2.19 2.49
C PHE A 5 4.56 3.33 1.81
N SER A 6 4.30 3.27 0.49
CA SER A 6 3.68 4.39 -0.23
C SER A 6 2.18 4.52 -0.02
N THR A 7 1.50 3.43 0.38
CA THR A 7 0.03 3.41 0.50
C THR A 7 -0.47 3.42 1.94
N GLY A 8 0.39 3.08 2.90
CA GLY A 8 -0.01 2.85 4.27
C GLY A 8 -1.05 1.75 4.46
N LEU A 9 -1.14 0.79 3.53
CA LEU A 9 -2.08 -0.34 3.62
C LEU A 9 -1.82 -1.21 4.86
N ARG A 10 -2.91 -1.74 5.44
CA ARG A 10 -2.79 -2.87 6.37
C ARG A 10 -2.37 -4.11 5.62
N VAL A 11 -1.70 -5.05 6.30
CA VAL A 11 -1.28 -6.30 5.65
C VAL A 11 -2.46 -7.07 5.07
N SER A 12 -3.60 -7.11 5.75
CA SER A 12 -4.82 -7.73 5.26
C SER A 12 -5.39 -7.06 4.00
N GLU A 13 -5.34 -5.74 3.94
CA GLU A 13 -5.74 -4.97 2.75
C GLU A 13 -4.80 -5.23 1.58
N LEU A 14 -3.48 -5.27 1.82
CA LEU A 14 -2.48 -5.58 0.80
C LEU A 14 -2.68 -6.95 0.18
N ILE A 15 -2.87 -7.98 1.00
CA ILE A 15 -3.06 -9.35 0.50
C ILE A 15 -4.39 -9.55 -0.21
N ALA A 16 -5.39 -8.73 0.11
CA ALA A 16 -6.70 -8.76 -0.56
C ALA A 16 -6.70 -8.16 -1.96
N LEU A 17 -5.66 -7.40 -2.33
CA LEU A 17 -5.60 -6.75 -3.65
C LEU A 17 -5.58 -7.77 -4.79
N ASN A 18 -6.28 -7.41 -5.87
CA ASN A 18 -6.32 -8.15 -7.12
C ASN A 18 -5.62 -7.38 -8.26
N ARG A 19 -5.21 -8.11 -9.30
CA ARG A 19 -4.52 -7.54 -10.47
C ARG A 19 -5.40 -6.55 -11.24
N ASP A 20 -6.68 -6.84 -11.37
CA ASP A 20 -7.66 -6.05 -12.10
C ASP A 20 -7.92 -4.67 -11.49
N GLN A 21 -7.61 -4.51 -10.19
CA GLN A 21 -7.68 -3.22 -9.51
C GLN A 21 -6.52 -2.28 -9.90
N ILE A 22 -5.40 -2.84 -10.38
CA ILE A 22 -4.18 -2.09 -10.72
C ILE A 22 -4.19 -1.75 -12.22
N LYS A 23 -5.01 -0.79 -12.59
CA LYS A 23 -5.12 -0.30 -13.97
C LYS A 23 -4.19 0.90 -14.18
N ILE A 24 -2.93 0.61 -14.49
CA ILE A 24 -1.93 1.65 -14.75
C ILE A 24 -2.15 2.20 -16.15
N LYS A 25 -2.58 3.45 -16.23
CA LYS A 25 -2.66 4.17 -17.51
C LYS A 25 -1.27 4.59 -17.97
N SER A 26 -1.02 4.53 -19.28
CA SER A 26 0.25 4.99 -19.83
C SER A 26 0.48 6.46 -19.47
N GLY A 27 1.68 6.76 -18.96
CA GLY A 27 2.04 8.12 -18.52
C GLY A 27 1.48 8.54 -17.16
N SER A 28 0.76 7.65 -16.44
CA SER A 28 0.27 7.97 -15.10
C SER A 28 1.36 7.70 -14.05
N ASP A 29 1.67 8.73 -13.26
CA ASP A 29 2.57 8.68 -12.11
C ASP A 29 1.84 8.32 -10.79
N PHE A 30 0.55 8.04 -10.89
CA PHE A 30 -0.35 7.98 -9.76
C PHE A 30 -1.55 7.06 -10.05
N LEU A 31 -1.96 6.28 -9.05
CA LEU A 31 -3.16 5.45 -9.10
C LEU A 31 -3.88 5.53 -7.76
N GLU A 32 -5.18 5.73 -7.81
CA GLU A 32 -6.06 5.60 -6.66
C GLU A 32 -6.95 4.37 -6.80
N ILE A 33 -7.13 3.65 -5.72
CA ILE A 33 -8.08 2.53 -5.63
C ILE A 33 -8.83 2.56 -4.32
N SER A 34 -10.03 2.01 -4.32
CA SER A 34 -10.81 1.77 -3.11
C SER A 34 -10.43 0.43 -2.49
N VAL A 35 -10.19 0.43 -1.17
CA VAL A 35 -9.95 -0.79 -0.40
C VAL A 35 -10.96 -0.91 0.73
N VAL A 36 -11.35 -2.15 1.03
CA VAL A 36 -12.25 -2.45 2.15
C VAL A 36 -11.41 -2.72 3.39
N GLY A 37 -11.56 -1.87 4.38
CA GLY A 37 -10.85 -1.97 5.65
C GLY A 37 -11.63 -2.73 6.73
N LYS A 38 -11.13 -2.68 7.97
CA LYS A 38 -11.78 -3.29 9.13
C LYS A 38 -13.19 -2.72 9.34
N GLY A 39 -14.20 -3.61 9.46
CA GLY A 39 -15.60 -3.26 9.65
C GLY A 39 -16.27 -2.77 8.37
N GLN A 40 -15.88 -3.32 7.21
CA GLN A 40 -16.48 -3.06 5.88
C GLN A 40 -16.41 -1.58 5.44
N LYS A 41 -15.54 -0.77 6.07
CA LYS A 41 -15.36 0.61 5.67
C LYS A 41 -14.47 0.69 4.44
N VAL A 42 -14.98 1.34 3.41
CA VAL A 42 -14.24 1.65 2.19
C VAL A 42 -13.40 2.91 2.40
N ARG A 43 -12.15 2.89 1.95
CA ARG A 43 -11.31 4.07 1.86
C ARG A 43 -10.49 4.05 0.57
N THR A 44 -10.11 5.23 0.10
CA THR A 44 -9.19 5.36 -1.02
C THR A 44 -7.75 5.23 -0.54
N VAL A 45 -6.92 4.54 -1.32
CA VAL A 45 -5.48 4.49 -1.15
C VAL A 45 -4.79 4.91 -2.45
N TYR A 46 -3.60 5.48 -2.30
CA TYR A 46 -2.87 6.14 -3.37
C TYR A 46 -1.52 5.45 -3.56
N PHE A 47 -1.23 5.05 -4.78
CA PHE A 47 0.03 4.41 -5.16
C PHE A 47 0.96 5.46 -5.76
N SER A 48 2.18 5.56 -5.26
CA SER A 48 3.20 6.40 -5.86
C SER A 48 3.70 5.82 -7.18
N GLU A 49 4.32 6.66 -8.01
CA GLU A 49 4.97 6.24 -9.25
C GLU A 49 5.97 5.09 -9.03
N ARG A 50 6.76 5.15 -7.94
CA ARG A 50 7.72 4.09 -7.58
C ARG A 50 7.02 2.76 -7.29
N ALA A 51 5.90 2.80 -6.55
CA ALA A 51 5.11 1.61 -6.29
C ALA A 51 4.53 1.03 -7.58
N LEU A 52 4.00 1.89 -8.47
CA LEU A 52 3.45 1.47 -9.76
C LEU A 52 4.51 0.86 -10.67
N LYS A 53 5.69 1.47 -10.76
CA LYS A 53 6.83 0.91 -11.53
C LYS A 53 7.25 -0.46 -10.99
N ALA A 54 7.32 -0.60 -9.65
CA ALA A 54 7.67 -1.86 -9.02
C ALA A 54 6.60 -2.95 -9.26
N ILE A 55 5.33 -2.59 -9.15
CA ILE A 55 4.20 -3.50 -9.43
C ILE A 55 4.19 -3.90 -10.90
N LYS A 56 4.36 -2.95 -11.81
CA LYS A 56 4.43 -3.25 -13.26
C LYS A 56 5.55 -4.23 -13.56
N LYS A 57 6.77 -3.97 -13.10
CA LYS A 57 7.92 -4.88 -13.26
C LYS A 57 7.66 -6.27 -12.68
N TYR A 58 6.89 -6.35 -11.59
CA TYR A 58 6.49 -7.62 -11.00
C TYR A 58 5.45 -8.33 -11.87
N LEU A 59 4.42 -7.63 -12.34
CA LEU A 59 3.36 -8.19 -13.17
C LEU A 59 3.88 -8.64 -14.54
N ASP A 60 4.80 -7.89 -15.15
CA ASP A 60 5.43 -8.23 -16.44
C ASP A 60 6.21 -9.58 -16.38
N LYS A 61 6.61 -10.01 -15.19
CA LYS A 61 7.29 -11.31 -14.96
C LYS A 61 6.33 -12.46 -14.66
N ARG A 62 5.05 -12.17 -14.49
CA ARG A 62 4.04 -13.20 -14.20
C ARG A 62 3.53 -13.83 -15.47
N SER A 63 3.52 -15.16 -15.49
CA SER A 63 2.94 -15.98 -16.57
C SER A 63 1.63 -16.69 -16.19
N ASP A 64 1.18 -16.51 -14.94
CA ASP A 64 -0.03 -17.14 -14.40
C ASP A 64 -1.28 -16.25 -14.55
N ILE A 65 -2.45 -16.84 -14.37
CA ILE A 65 -3.77 -16.19 -14.45
C ILE A 65 -4.40 -15.89 -13.09
N ASP A 66 -3.66 -16.14 -11.98
CA ASP A 66 -4.20 -15.96 -10.63
C ASP A 66 -4.67 -14.50 -10.42
N PRO A 67 -5.88 -14.25 -9.91
CA PRO A 67 -6.43 -12.93 -9.73
C PRO A 67 -5.70 -12.11 -8.65
N ALA A 68 -5.05 -12.78 -7.67
CA ALA A 68 -4.35 -12.07 -6.60
C ALA A 68 -3.21 -11.20 -7.14
N LEU A 69 -3.08 -9.97 -6.62
CA LEU A 69 -1.96 -9.09 -7.00
C LEU A 69 -0.62 -9.71 -6.60
N PHE A 70 -0.50 -10.22 -5.39
CA PHE A 70 0.73 -10.81 -4.87
C PHE A 70 0.54 -12.29 -4.57
N ILE A 71 1.38 -13.13 -5.17
CA ILE A 71 1.29 -14.60 -5.06
C ILE A 71 2.57 -15.22 -4.51
N ASN A 72 2.43 -16.45 -4.04
CA ASN A 72 3.53 -17.31 -3.66
C ASN A 72 4.07 -18.07 -4.88
N TYR A 73 5.37 -17.96 -5.12
CA TYR A 73 6.09 -18.64 -6.22
C TYR A 73 6.76 -19.94 -5.81
N LYS A 74 6.51 -20.48 -4.61
CA LYS A 74 7.16 -21.73 -4.21
C LYS A 74 6.81 -22.84 -5.22
N PRO A 75 7.80 -23.56 -5.77
CA PRO A 75 7.58 -24.73 -6.61
C PRO A 75 6.73 -25.78 -5.88
N GLY A 76 5.94 -26.55 -6.63
CA GLY A 76 5.10 -27.64 -6.08
C GLY A 76 3.77 -27.19 -5.46
N ILE A 77 3.46 -25.88 -5.46
CA ILE A 77 2.12 -25.41 -5.14
C ILE A 77 1.37 -25.17 -6.46
N GLU A 78 1.05 -26.24 -7.14
CA GLU A 78 0.03 -26.23 -8.20
C GLU A 78 -1.35 -26.13 -7.55
N LYS A 79 -1.71 -24.92 -7.19
CA LYS A 79 -3.00 -24.68 -6.59
C LYS A 79 -3.72 -23.63 -7.41
N THR A 80 -4.95 -23.92 -7.72
CA THR A 80 -5.87 -23.04 -8.41
C THR A 80 -6.21 -21.82 -7.57
N GLY A 81 -6.21 -20.65 -8.19
CA GLY A 81 -6.83 -19.41 -7.72
C GLY A 81 -6.38 -18.92 -6.33
N GLU A 82 -7.28 -18.91 -5.37
CA GLU A 82 -7.10 -18.28 -4.05
C GLU A 82 -5.93 -18.85 -3.22
N SER A 83 -5.50 -20.08 -3.49
CA SER A 83 -4.46 -20.73 -2.72
C SER A 83 -3.04 -20.19 -2.95
N ARG A 84 -2.81 -19.42 -4.01
CA ARG A 84 -1.50 -18.80 -4.30
C ARG A 84 -1.33 -17.41 -3.70
N ARG A 85 -2.39 -16.79 -3.25
CA ARG A 85 -2.34 -15.48 -2.59
C ARG A 85 -1.38 -15.50 -1.40
N LEU A 86 -0.54 -14.48 -1.27
CA LEU A 86 0.34 -14.34 -0.11
C LEU A 86 -0.47 -14.23 1.18
N THR A 87 0.05 -14.81 2.26
CA THR A 87 -0.51 -14.69 3.61
C THR A 87 0.15 -13.54 4.37
N ALA A 88 -0.47 -13.08 5.45
CA ALA A 88 0.11 -12.08 6.34
C ALA A 88 1.50 -12.51 6.84
N LYS A 89 1.65 -13.78 7.23
CA LYS A 89 2.93 -14.38 7.67
C LYS A 89 3.99 -14.34 6.56
N SER A 90 3.60 -14.55 5.30
CA SER A 90 4.52 -14.44 4.15
C SER A 90 5.02 -13.00 4.00
N ILE A 91 4.12 -12.00 4.10
CA ILE A 91 4.50 -10.58 4.03
C ILE A 91 5.42 -10.18 5.18
N GLU A 92 5.12 -10.61 6.41
CA GLU A 92 5.98 -10.38 7.58
C GLU A 92 7.39 -10.97 7.37
N SER A 93 7.47 -12.19 6.85
CA SER A 93 8.74 -12.85 6.54
C SER A 93 9.53 -12.11 5.47
N ILE A 94 8.85 -11.59 4.44
CA ILE A 94 9.46 -10.76 3.39
C ILE A 94 10.02 -9.47 4.01
N VAL A 95 9.25 -8.77 4.83
CA VAL A 95 9.70 -7.54 5.50
C VAL A 95 10.95 -7.84 6.33
N LYS A 96 10.91 -8.85 7.21
CA LYS A 96 12.05 -9.26 8.05
C LYS A 96 13.29 -9.58 7.22
N LYS A 97 13.12 -10.33 6.12
CA LYS A 97 14.23 -10.68 5.21
C LYS A 97 14.92 -9.42 4.66
N TYR A 98 14.16 -8.46 4.15
CA TYR A 98 14.74 -7.28 3.54
C TYR A 98 15.33 -6.29 4.55
N ILE A 99 14.77 -6.19 5.74
CA ILE A 99 15.38 -5.44 6.86
C ILE A 99 16.75 -6.04 7.23
N LYS A 100 16.83 -7.38 7.32
CA LYS A 100 18.13 -8.05 7.57
C LYS A 100 19.14 -7.78 6.47
N ILE A 101 18.71 -7.85 5.20
CA ILE A 101 19.58 -7.58 4.03
C ILE A 101 20.07 -6.12 4.03
N SER A 102 19.24 -5.17 4.46
CA SER A 102 19.62 -3.75 4.51
C SER A 102 20.58 -3.39 5.64
N GLY A 103 20.90 -4.34 6.53
CA GLY A 103 21.82 -4.11 7.66
C GLY A 103 21.24 -3.19 8.75
N LEU A 104 19.98 -2.85 8.70
CA LEU A 104 19.35 -2.00 9.72
C LEU A 104 19.19 -2.77 11.03
N PRO A 105 19.63 -2.19 12.19
CA PRO A 105 19.55 -2.85 13.50
C PRO A 105 18.14 -2.76 14.13
N VAL A 106 17.10 -2.85 13.30
CA VAL A 106 15.71 -2.66 13.74
C VAL A 106 14.85 -3.86 13.35
N MET A 107 13.92 -4.20 14.23
CA MET A 107 12.87 -5.17 13.94
C MET A 107 11.71 -4.44 13.29
N ALA A 108 11.56 -4.58 11.97
CA ALA A 108 10.43 -3.99 11.27
C ALA A 108 9.39 -5.03 10.86
N THR A 109 8.14 -4.60 10.89
CA THR A 109 6.96 -5.36 10.51
C THR A 109 6.17 -4.58 9.45
N PRO A 110 5.16 -5.15 8.80
CA PRO A 110 4.25 -4.37 7.96
C PRO A 110 3.59 -3.20 8.70
N HIS A 111 3.34 -3.37 10.01
CA HIS A 111 2.81 -2.31 10.85
C HIS A 111 3.82 -1.16 11.03
N THR A 112 5.10 -1.49 11.21
CA THR A 112 6.18 -0.49 11.28
C THR A 112 6.26 0.32 9.98
N LEU A 113 6.15 -0.30 8.80
CA LEU A 113 6.14 0.41 7.51
C LEU A 113 4.95 1.35 7.37
N ARG A 114 3.78 0.93 7.84
CA ARG A 114 2.60 1.79 7.88
C ARG A 114 2.76 2.95 8.87
N HIS A 115 3.41 2.71 10.02
CA HIS A 115 3.74 3.78 10.97
C HIS A 115 4.73 4.77 10.37
N SER A 116 5.75 4.27 9.66
CA SER A 116 6.71 5.12 8.93
C SER A 116 6.04 5.98 7.87
N PHE A 117 5.05 5.43 7.13
CA PHE A 117 4.22 6.21 6.22
C PHE A 117 3.51 7.38 6.94
N ALA A 118 2.88 7.12 8.08
CA ALA A 118 2.21 8.14 8.86
C ALA A 118 3.19 9.23 9.36
N THR A 119 4.33 8.80 9.90
CA THR A 119 5.37 9.70 10.40
C THR A 119 5.95 10.54 9.28
N ASP A 120 6.14 9.94 8.10
CA ASP A 120 6.63 10.64 6.92
C ASP A 120 5.67 11.75 6.46
N LEU A 121 4.37 11.47 6.40
CA LEU A 121 3.37 12.48 6.10
C LEU A 121 3.39 13.63 7.12
N MET A 122 3.44 13.30 8.41
CA MET A 122 3.49 14.32 9.48
C MET A 122 4.77 15.15 9.42
N SER A 123 5.93 14.53 9.14
CA SER A 123 7.20 15.27 9.02
C SER A 123 7.22 16.25 7.86
N GLN A 124 6.35 16.05 6.88
CA GLN A 124 6.15 16.94 5.73
C GLN A 124 5.03 17.97 5.95
N GLY A 125 4.57 18.11 7.18
CA GLY A 125 3.57 19.10 7.57
C GLY A 125 2.13 18.71 7.23
N VAL A 126 1.85 17.44 6.90
CA VAL A 126 0.47 16.98 6.71
C VAL A 126 -0.23 16.93 8.06
N ASP A 127 -1.40 17.56 8.15
CA ASP A 127 -2.21 17.56 9.37
C ASP A 127 -2.55 16.15 9.85
N LEU A 128 -2.51 15.93 11.16
CA LEU A 128 -2.75 14.63 11.78
C LEU A 128 -4.11 14.02 11.38
N ARG A 129 -5.13 14.85 11.20
CA ARG A 129 -6.48 14.39 10.81
C ARG A 129 -6.47 13.83 9.39
N LEU A 130 -5.74 14.50 8.47
CA LEU A 130 -5.54 13.98 7.11
C LEU A 130 -4.77 12.66 7.11
N VAL A 131 -3.74 12.55 7.94
CA VAL A 131 -3.00 11.28 8.13
C VAL A 131 -3.92 10.17 8.65
N GLN A 132 -4.81 10.47 9.60
CA GLN A 132 -5.80 9.52 10.10
C GLN A 132 -6.78 9.09 9.00
N GLU A 133 -7.18 10.00 8.12
CA GLU A 133 -8.04 9.71 6.97
C GLU A 133 -7.33 8.79 5.96
N PHE A 134 -6.09 9.10 5.57
CA PHE A 134 -5.26 8.21 4.74
C PHE A 134 -5.17 6.80 5.32
N LEU A 135 -5.04 6.70 6.63
CA LEU A 135 -4.93 5.42 7.31
C LEU A 135 -6.27 4.73 7.56
N GLY A 136 -7.40 5.43 7.46
CA GLY A 136 -8.71 4.89 7.78
C GLY A 136 -8.84 4.52 9.26
N HIS A 137 -8.46 5.42 10.16
CA HIS A 137 -8.64 5.25 11.60
C HIS A 137 -10.08 5.55 12.02
N LYS A 138 -10.63 4.74 12.93
CA LYS A 138 -12.05 4.80 13.33
C LYS A 138 -12.43 5.99 14.22
N ASN A 139 -11.52 6.56 14.96
CA ASN A 139 -11.80 7.63 15.92
C ASN A 139 -11.71 9.00 15.27
N ILE A 140 -12.76 9.36 14.55
CA ILE A 140 -13.04 10.73 14.20
C ILE A 140 -14.23 11.17 15.04
N ALA A 141 -14.02 11.40 16.31
CA ALA A 141 -15.04 12.02 17.17
C ALA A 141 -15.29 13.50 16.82
N THR A 142 -14.68 14.02 15.75
CA THR A 142 -14.80 15.43 15.33
C THR A 142 -14.74 15.59 13.81
N THR A 143 -15.50 14.77 13.08
CA THR A 143 -15.61 14.84 11.60
C THR A 143 -16.35 16.09 11.09
N GLN A 144 -16.84 16.97 11.97
CA GLN A 144 -17.62 18.13 11.54
C GLN A 144 -16.81 19.29 10.95
N VAL A 145 -15.49 19.31 11.04
CA VAL A 145 -14.68 20.47 10.61
C VAL A 145 -14.01 20.26 9.23
N TYR A 146 -13.91 19.05 8.70
CA TYR A 146 -13.20 18.74 7.44
C TYR A 146 -14.05 18.04 6.39
N THR A 147 -15.33 18.35 6.31
CA THR A 147 -16.26 17.81 5.30
C THR A 147 -15.92 18.20 3.84
N HIS A 148 -14.80 18.86 3.60
CA HIS A 148 -14.42 19.38 2.29
C HIS A 148 -13.05 18.93 1.76
N VAL A 149 -12.35 17.99 2.40
CA VAL A 149 -11.15 17.41 1.78
C VAL A 149 -11.57 16.41 0.72
N THR A 150 -11.53 16.83 -0.52
CA THR A 150 -11.89 15.98 -1.66
C THR A 150 -10.81 14.93 -1.91
N SER A 151 -11.18 13.77 -2.49
CA SER A 151 -10.22 12.74 -2.95
C SER A 151 -9.11 13.33 -3.84
N LYS A 152 -9.42 14.39 -4.58
CA LYS A 152 -8.45 15.12 -5.41
C LYS A 152 -7.36 15.79 -4.56
N GLN A 153 -7.73 16.47 -3.47
CA GLN A 153 -6.76 17.12 -2.58
C GLN A 153 -5.85 16.09 -1.88
N LEU A 154 -6.41 14.97 -1.43
CA LEU A 154 -5.63 13.87 -0.86
C LEU A 154 -4.66 13.28 -1.89
N GLY A 155 -5.11 13.10 -3.13
CA GLY A 155 -4.27 12.65 -4.23
C GLY A 155 -3.11 13.61 -4.54
N ASP A 156 -3.37 14.91 -4.55
CA ASP A 156 -2.36 15.94 -4.81
C ASP A 156 -1.31 16.01 -3.68
N ILE A 157 -1.73 15.90 -2.42
CA ILE A 157 -0.84 15.81 -1.26
C ILE A 157 0.05 14.57 -1.37
N HIS A 158 -0.54 13.40 -1.63
CA HIS A 158 0.20 12.15 -1.79
C HIS A 158 1.24 12.24 -2.92
N ARG A 159 0.83 12.78 -4.08
CA ARG A 159 1.73 12.97 -5.23
C ARG A 159 2.90 13.89 -4.87
N LYS A 160 2.64 15.06 -4.26
CA LYS A 160 3.67 16.02 -3.84
C LYS A 160 4.71 15.39 -2.93
N ILE A 161 4.29 14.53 -2.01
CA ILE A 161 5.15 13.95 -0.97
C ILE A 161 5.95 12.74 -1.50
N HIS A 162 5.30 11.83 -2.23
CA HIS A 162 5.91 10.55 -2.58
C HIS A 162 6.47 10.46 -3.99
N SER A 163 6.03 11.32 -4.93
CA SER A 163 6.56 11.31 -6.30
C SER A 163 7.80 12.19 -6.47
N ASN A 164 7.98 13.22 -5.64
CA ASN A 164 9.10 14.17 -5.74
C ASN A 164 10.37 13.74 -4.99
N ARG A 165 10.41 12.60 -4.34
CA ARG A 165 11.64 12.09 -3.72
C ARG A 165 12.58 11.52 -4.78
N LYS A 166 13.48 12.38 -5.29
CA LYS A 166 14.71 11.92 -5.93
C LYS A 166 15.63 11.35 -4.82
N ILE A 167 15.87 10.05 -4.84
CA ILE A 167 16.96 9.39 -4.12
C ILE A 167 18.06 9.16 -5.14
#